data_f8bf9b3ca28f5d2a085d8f5aca13679a
#
_entry.id   f8bf9b3ca28f5d2a085d8f5aca13679a
#
_cell.length_a   1.000
_cell.length_b   1.000
_cell.length_c   1.000
_cell.angle_alpha   90.00
_cell.angle_beta   90.00
_cell.angle_gamma   90.00
#
_symmetry.space_group_name_H-M   'P 1'
#
loop_
_entity.id
_entity.type
_entity.pdbx_description
1 polymer ?
#
loop_
_entity_poly.entity_id
_entity_poly.type
_entity_poly.pdbx_seq_one_letter_code
_entity_poly.pdbx_strand_id
1 'polypeptide(L)'
;RCALSVAHRGGGVAGPGIGLGSVKMGIFKRLFGSFAAKKKVRIVVVGLDNSGKTTVLNALKPKKASLETVPTVGFSTEEFQKHGINFCAFDMSGQSRYRNLWEHYYGDVEGIIVVIDATDKLRFAVVKDELETMLADPRIAEKKIPILFLNNKIDQPAASPPMETMQALELDKITDRPWQVFSCDALKGDGVEEATKWLADNMAK
;
A
#
# COMPACT_ATOMS: atom_id res chain seq x y z
N ARG A 1 -15.43 1.75 -4.34
CA ARG A 1 -15.69 0.74 -5.40
C ARG A 1 -14.69 0.99 -6.53
N CYS A 2 -13.61 0.21 -6.61
CA CYS A 2 -12.71 0.17 -7.76
C CYS A 2 -13.39 -0.61 -8.89
N ALA A 3 -14.24 0.03 -9.69
CA ALA A 3 -14.86 -0.60 -10.85
C ALA A 3 -14.07 -0.26 -12.11
N LEU A 4 -13.87 -1.24 -12.98
CA LEU A 4 -13.35 -1.11 -14.33
C LEU A 4 -14.27 -0.19 -15.16
N SER A 5 -13.70 0.88 -15.73
CA SER A 5 -14.41 1.78 -16.65
C SER A 5 -14.18 1.32 -18.08
N VAL A 6 -15.23 0.82 -18.74
CA VAL A 6 -15.28 0.59 -20.18
C VAL A 6 -15.75 1.87 -20.86
N ALA A 7 -14.95 2.39 -21.78
CA ALA A 7 -15.28 3.57 -22.57
C ALA A 7 -16.29 3.25 -23.71
N HIS A 8 -17.41 3.94 -23.76
CA HIS A 8 -18.31 3.96 -24.92
C HIS A 8 -18.17 5.29 -25.66
N ARG A 9 -17.87 5.21 -26.96
CA ARG A 9 -17.91 6.34 -27.89
C ARG A 9 -19.35 6.53 -28.42
N GLY A 10 -19.83 7.74 -28.44
CA GLY A 10 -21.07 8.13 -29.12
C GLY A 10 -21.02 9.57 -29.57
N GLY A 11 -21.29 9.75 -30.84
CA GLY A 11 -21.05 10.88 -31.72
C GLY A 11 -21.91 12.12 -31.47
N GLY A 12 -21.48 13.20 -32.11
CA GLY A 12 -21.89 14.55 -31.96
C GLY A 12 -23.19 14.97 -32.67
N VAL A 13 -23.67 16.18 -32.33
CA VAL A 13 -24.42 17.07 -33.21
C VAL A 13 -24.12 18.52 -32.82
N ALA A 14 -23.82 19.35 -33.82
CA ALA A 14 -23.55 20.77 -33.68
C ALA A 14 -24.85 21.58 -33.81
N GLY A 15 -24.95 22.69 -33.08
CA GLY A 15 -25.95 23.74 -33.24
C GLY A 15 -25.38 25.11 -32.81
N PRO A 16 -25.88 26.24 -33.37
CA PRO A 16 -25.07 27.45 -33.60
C PRO A 16 -25.08 28.47 -32.43
N GLY A 17 -24.04 29.30 -32.48
CA GLY A 17 -23.61 30.22 -31.48
C GLY A 17 -24.53 31.42 -31.16
N ILE A 18 -24.30 31.93 -29.97
CA ILE A 18 -24.59 33.32 -29.58
C ILE A 18 -23.36 33.84 -28.85
N GLY A 19 -22.74 34.84 -29.43
CA GLY A 19 -21.61 35.54 -28.81
C GLY A 19 -22.06 36.48 -27.71
N LEU A 20 -21.41 36.48 -26.57
CA LEU A 20 -21.40 37.58 -25.61
C LEU A 20 -20.09 37.62 -24.81
N GLY A 21 -19.40 38.74 -24.93
CA GLY A 21 -18.67 39.37 -23.82
C GLY A 21 -17.38 38.72 -23.34
N SER A 22 -16.27 39.19 -23.84
CA SER A 22 -14.95 39.10 -23.21
C SER A 22 -15.00 39.67 -21.78
N VAL A 23 -15.21 38.88 -20.77
CA VAL A 23 -15.07 39.21 -19.36
C VAL A 23 -13.91 38.41 -18.77
N LYS A 24 -12.83 39.11 -18.54
CA LYS A 24 -11.66 38.81 -17.68
C LYS A 24 -11.58 37.37 -17.07
N MET A 25 -11.05 36.44 -17.86
CA MET A 25 -10.75 35.04 -17.47
C MET A 25 -9.45 34.92 -16.63
N GLY A 26 -9.01 36.03 -16.03
CA GLY A 26 -7.73 36.10 -15.30
C GLY A 26 -7.82 35.92 -13.79
N ILE A 27 -9.00 36.11 -13.18
CA ILE A 27 -9.13 36.12 -11.71
C ILE A 27 -9.67 34.80 -11.16
N PHE A 28 -10.47 34.05 -11.94
CA PHE A 28 -10.99 32.74 -11.53
C PHE A 28 -9.93 31.63 -11.47
N LYS A 29 -8.84 31.74 -12.25
CA LYS A 29 -7.72 30.78 -12.20
C LYS A 29 -6.87 30.88 -10.93
N ARG A 30 -6.97 31.97 -10.17
CA ARG A 30 -6.21 32.16 -8.92
C ARG A 30 -6.97 31.73 -7.65
N LEU A 31 -8.29 31.57 -7.72
CA LEU A 31 -9.13 31.16 -6.58
C LEU A 31 -9.49 29.66 -6.60
N PHE A 32 -9.47 29.03 -7.76
CA PHE A 32 -9.47 27.57 -7.86
C PHE A 32 -8.01 27.13 -8.02
N GLY A 33 -7.27 27.16 -6.91
CA GLY A 33 -5.99 26.48 -6.81
C GLY A 33 -6.17 25.09 -7.40
N SER A 34 -5.30 24.75 -8.34
CA SER A 34 -5.24 23.49 -9.08
C SER A 34 -5.75 22.33 -8.21
N PHE A 35 -6.99 21.90 -8.41
CA PHE A 35 -7.44 20.57 -8.06
C PHE A 35 -6.75 19.62 -9.03
N ALA A 36 -5.42 19.51 -8.93
CA ALA A 36 -4.71 18.40 -9.50
C ALA A 36 -5.32 17.16 -8.86
N ALA A 37 -5.98 16.35 -9.67
CA ALA A 37 -6.51 15.06 -9.21
C ALA A 37 -5.35 14.35 -8.52
N LYS A 38 -5.43 14.20 -7.18
CA LYS A 38 -4.36 13.58 -6.41
C LYS A 38 -4.14 12.18 -6.97
N LYS A 39 -2.89 11.85 -7.28
CA LYS A 39 -2.52 10.54 -7.83
C LYS A 39 -3.13 9.44 -6.94
N LYS A 40 -3.91 8.55 -7.52
CA LYS A 40 -4.39 7.34 -6.85
C LYS A 40 -3.36 6.25 -7.06
N VAL A 41 -2.82 5.72 -5.97
CA VAL A 41 -1.75 4.73 -5.97
C VAL A 41 -2.28 3.43 -5.38
N ARG A 42 -2.01 2.32 -6.03
CA ARG A 42 -2.38 0.98 -5.56
C ARG A 42 -1.22 0.34 -4.84
N ILE A 43 -1.48 -0.16 -3.65
CA ILE A 43 -0.52 -0.94 -2.85
C ILE A 43 -1.14 -2.28 -2.45
N VAL A 44 -0.29 -3.29 -2.31
CA VAL A 44 -0.68 -4.56 -1.71
C VAL A 44 -0.05 -4.69 -0.33
N VAL A 45 -0.82 -5.17 0.64
CA VAL A 45 -0.36 -5.43 2.00
C VAL A 45 -0.37 -6.93 2.24
N VAL A 46 0.80 -7.52 2.37
CA VAL A 46 1.03 -8.96 2.52
C VAL A 46 1.73 -9.28 3.82
N GLY A 47 1.78 -10.55 4.17
CA GLY A 47 2.39 -11.07 5.38
C GLY A 47 1.56 -12.22 5.94
N LEU A 48 2.11 -13.01 6.86
CA LEU A 48 1.43 -14.16 7.41
C LEU A 48 0.17 -13.76 8.23
N ASP A 49 -0.67 -14.73 8.51
CA ASP A 49 -1.79 -14.55 9.44
C ASP A 49 -1.29 -14.05 10.82
N ASN A 50 -2.11 -13.24 11.46
CA ASN A 50 -1.79 -12.60 12.74
C ASN A 50 -0.57 -11.64 12.72
N SER A 51 0.02 -11.29 11.56
CA SER A 51 1.13 -10.32 11.53
C SER A 51 0.70 -8.88 11.80
N GLY A 52 -0.60 -8.57 11.73
CA GLY A 52 -1.15 -7.25 12.03
C GLY A 52 -1.40 -6.37 10.80
N LYS A 53 -1.53 -6.92 9.60
CA LYS A 53 -1.79 -6.18 8.34
C LYS A 53 -2.99 -5.23 8.43
N THR A 54 -4.14 -5.78 8.80
CA THR A 54 -5.37 -5.00 8.99
C THR A 54 -5.21 -3.93 10.07
N THR A 55 -4.46 -4.23 11.14
CA THR A 55 -4.15 -3.27 12.22
C THR A 55 -3.31 -2.11 11.69
N VAL A 56 -2.27 -2.39 10.88
CA VAL A 56 -1.46 -1.37 10.21
C VAL A 56 -2.35 -0.47 9.34
N LEU A 57 -3.21 -1.05 8.50
CA LEU A 57 -4.12 -0.28 7.66
C LEU A 57 -5.09 0.59 8.47
N ASN A 58 -5.59 0.07 9.60
CA ASN A 58 -6.44 0.85 10.50
C ASN A 58 -5.69 2.01 11.17
N ALA A 59 -4.40 1.83 11.49
CA ALA A 59 -3.56 2.91 12.02
C ALA A 59 -3.30 4.03 11.00
N LEU A 60 -3.38 3.72 9.70
CA LEU A 60 -3.22 4.70 8.61
C LEU A 60 -4.48 5.52 8.33
N LYS A 61 -5.64 5.04 8.74
CA LYS A 61 -6.92 5.72 8.53
C LYS A 61 -7.13 6.84 9.56
N PRO A 62 -7.95 7.86 9.25
CA PRO A 62 -8.40 8.83 10.25
C PRO A 62 -9.09 8.11 11.42
N LYS A 63 -8.87 8.57 12.65
CA LYS A 63 -9.24 7.96 13.96
C LYS A 63 -10.74 7.63 14.17
N LYS A 64 -11.45 7.10 13.19
CA LYS A 64 -12.84 6.63 13.32
C LYS A 64 -13.01 5.12 13.07
N ALA A 65 -11.94 4.40 12.75
CA ALA A 65 -12.01 2.96 12.54
C ALA A 65 -11.95 2.23 13.89
N SER A 66 -12.76 1.18 14.06
CA SER A 66 -12.72 0.33 15.25
C SER A 66 -11.36 -0.36 15.37
N LEU A 67 -10.84 -0.47 16.58
CA LEU A 67 -9.58 -1.18 16.86
C LEU A 67 -9.75 -2.72 16.82
N GLU A 68 -11.00 -3.20 16.79
CA GLU A 68 -11.26 -4.63 16.69
C GLU A 68 -11.01 -5.12 15.27
N THR A 69 -10.06 -6.01 15.11
CA THR A 69 -9.76 -6.67 13.85
C THR A 69 -10.14 -8.15 13.92
N VAL A 70 -10.86 -8.61 12.90
CA VAL A 70 -11.13 -10.04 12.69
C VAL A 70 -10.22 -10.55 11.59
N PRO A 71 -9.88 -11.86 11.56
CA PRO A 71 -9.09 -12.42 10.48
C PRO A 71 -9.72 -12.18 9.12
N THR A 72 -8.94 -11.62 8.18
CA THR A 72 -9.39 -11.35 6.82
C THR A 72 -9.60 -12.67 6.05
N VAL A 73 -10.77 -12.80 5.43
CA VAL A 73 -11.08 -13.92 4.56
C VAL A 73 -10.91 -13.49 3.11
N GLY A 74 -9.95 -14.10 2.40
CA GLY A 74 -9.60 -13.72 1.04
C GLY A 74 -8.83 -12.40 1.01
N PHE A 75 -9.50 -11.30 0.74
CA PHE A 75 -8.92 -9.95 0.76
C PHE A 75 -9.97 -8.88 1.07
N SER A 76 -9.52 -7.68 1.43
CA SER A 76 -10.36 -6.48 1.47
C SER A 76 -9.67 -5.31 0.77
N THR A 77 -10.45 -4.34 0.31
CA THR A 77 -9.92 -3.12 -0.31
C THR A 77 -10.21 -1.94 0.57
N GLU A 78 -9.18 -1.15 0.86
CA GLU A 78 -9.24 0.01 1.71
C GLU A 78 -8.75 1.25 0.96
N GLU A 79 -9.49 2.36 1.06
CA GLU A 79 -9.10 3.64 0.47
C GLU A 79 -8.86 4.67 1.58
N PHE A 80 -7.72 5.32 1.54
CA PHE A 80 -7.39 6.39 2.49
C PHE A 80 -6.45 7.40 1.85
N GLN A 81 -6.41 8.61 2.44
CA GLN A 81 -5.52 9.68 2.01
C GLN A 81 -4.42 9.89 3.04
N LYS A 82 -3.16 9.83 2.60
CA LYS A 82 -1.98 10.05 3.44
C LYS A 82 -0.86 10.68 2.61
N HIS A 83 -0.05 11.57 3.22
CA HIS A 83 1.10 12.22 2.56
C HIS A 83 0.81 12.82 1.17
N GLY A 84 -0.41 13.34 0.97
CA GLY A 84 -0.83 13.92 -0.31
C GLY A 84 -1.22 12.90 -1.40
N ILE A 85 -1.18 11.61 -1.10
CA ILE A 85 -1.50 10.49 -2.00
C ILE A 85 -2.83 9.87 -1.59
N ASN A 86 -3.63 9.46 -2.58
CA ASN A 86 -4.80 8.62 -2.37
C ASN A 86 -4.38 7.16 -2.52
N PHE A 87 -4.31 6.44 -1.43
CA PHE A 87 -3.99 5.01 -1.42
C PHE A 87 -5.23 4.17 -1.68
N CYS A 88 -5.08 3.16 -2.52
CA CYS A 88 -5.99 2.02 -2.65
C CYS A 88 -5.19 0.79 -2.22
N ALA A 89 -5.40 0.33 -0.99
CA ALA A 89 -4.67 -0.77 -0.39
C ALA A 89 -5.48 -2.06 -0.46
N PHE A 90 -4.86 -3.13 -0.94
CA PHE A 90 -5.40 -4.47 -0.90
C PHE A 90 -4.88 -5.19 0.34
N ASP A 91 -5.72 -5.35 1.36
CA ASP A 91 -5.42 -6.10 2.59
C ASP A 91 -5.60 -7.59 2.33
N MET A 92 -4.48 -8.28 2.12
CA MET A 92 -4.50 -9.69 1.74
C MET A 92 -4.53 -10.60 2.97
N SER A 93 -5.35 -11.67 2.90
CA SER A 93 -5.35 -12.69 3.94
C SER A 93 -3.97 -13.35 4.05
N GLY A 94 -3.44 -13.46 5.27
CA GLY A 94 -2.18 -14.16 5.55
C GLY A 94 -2.33 -15.66 5.75
N GLN A 95 -3.57 -16.19 5.78
CA GLN A 95 -3.82 -17.63 5.93
C GLN A 95 -3.29 -18.40 4.71
N SER A 96 -2.58 -19.51 4.94
CA SER A 96 -1.91 -20.28 3.87
C SER A 96 -2.81 -20.62 2.68
N ARG A 97 -4.06 -20.98 2.94
CA ARG A 97 -5.05 -21.31 1.90
C ARG A 97 -5.45 -20.15 0.98
N TYR A 98 -5.13 -18.90 1.33
CA TYR A 98 -5.49 -17.71 0.56
C TYR A 98 -4.28 -16.96 0.00
N ARG A 99 -3.03 -17.37 0.30
CA ARG A 99 -1.83 -16.65 -0.14
C ARG A 99 -1.67 -16.66 -1.66
N ASN A 100 -2.16 -17.71 -2.33
CA ASN A 100 -2.21 -17.77 -3.79
C ASN A 100 -3.04 -16.64 -4.42
N LEU A 101 -3.88 -15.95 -3.66
CA LEU A 101 -4.61 -14.78 -4.15
C LEU A 101 -3.74 -13.54 -4.30
N TRP A 102 -2.59 -13.46 -3.62
CA TRP A 102 -1.71 -12.29 -3.65
C TRP A 102 -1.27 -11.97 -5.08
N GLU A 103 -0.92 -12.99 -5.86
CA GLU A 103 -0.45 -12.84 -7.23
C GLU A 103 -1.46 -12.14 -8.17
N HIS A 104 -2.75 -12.27 -7.94
CA HIS A 104 -3.78 -11.64 -8.77
C HIS A 104 -3.74 -10.11 -8.71
N TYR A 105 -3.10 -9.54 -7.68
CA TYR A 105 -3.03 -8.09 -7.46
C TYR A 105 -1.68 -7.49 -7.87
N TYR A 106 -0.66 -8.29 -8.19
CA TYR A 106 0.69 -7.81 -8.52
C TYR A 106 0.74 -6.97 -9.80
N GLY A 107 -0.19 -7.21 -10.74
CA GLY A 107 -0.23 -6.52 -12.03
C GLY A 107 -0.37 -5.00 -11.95
N ASP A 108 -1.11 -4.50 -10.97
CA ASP A 108 -1.55 -3.11 -10.90
C ASP A 108 -0.94 -2.31 -9.74
N VAL A 109 -0.10 -2.93 -8.90
CA VAL A 109 0.45 -2.26 -7.71
C VAL A 109 1.68 -1.42 -8.03
N GLU A 110 1.84 -0.33 -7.28
CA GLU A 110 2.93 0.63 -7.36
C GLU A 110 3.82 0.59 -6.09
N GLY A 111 3.45 -0.21 -5.10
CA GLY A 111 4.22 -0.42 -3.87
C GLY A 111 3.71 -1.61 -3.07
N ILE A 112 4.56 -2.17 -2.26
CA ILE A 112 4.27 -3.35 -1.43
C ILE A 112 4.57 -3.02 0.03
N ILE A 113 3.67 -3.43 0.93
CA ILE A 113 3.91 -3.45 2.37
C ILE A 113 3.94 -4.91 2.83
N VAL A 114 5.05 -5.34 3.39
CA VAL A 114 5.22 -6.66 4.00
C VAL A 114 5.17 -6.49 5.51
N VAL A 115 4.14 -7.02 6.16
CA VAL A 115 3.98 -6.95 7.62
C VAL A 115 4.46 -8.25 8.26
N ILE A 116 5.46 -8.12 9.14
CA ILE A 116 6.13 -9.24 9.81
C ILE A 116 5.78 -9.18 11.30
N ASP A 117 5.36 -10.30 11.87
CA ASP A 117 5.25 -10.45 13.31
C ASP A 117 6.65 -10.65 13.90
N ALA A 118 7.22 -9.63 14.53
CA ALA A 118 8.56 -9.69 15.10
C ALA A 118 8.70 -10.71 16.23
N THR A 119 7.59 -11.17 16.81
CA THR A 119 7.59 -12.15 17.91
C THR A 119 7.62 -13.60 17.41
N ASP A 120 7.32 -13.82 16.13
CA ASP A 120 7.12 -15.15 15.56
C ASP A 120 8.33 -15.60 14.73
N LYS A 121 9.47 -15.74 15.39
CA LYS A 121 10.74 -16.16 14.78
C LYS A 121 10.65 -17.49 14.05
N LEU A 122 9.82 -18.42 14.55
CA LEU A 122 9.66 -19.73 13.95
C LEU A 122 9.10 -19.68 12.53
N ARG A 123 8.31 -18.65 12.22
CA ARG A 123 7.73 -18.47 10.88
C ARG A 123 8.52 -17.52 9.98
N PHE A 124 9.68 -17.02 10.38
CA PHE A 124 10.52 -16.18 9.49
C PHE A 124 10.93 -16.92 8.22
N ALA A 125 11.21 -18.24 8.31
CA ALA A 125 11.49 -19.04 7.11
C ALA A 125 10.30 -19.06 6.14
N VAL A 126 9.06 -19.11 6.65
CA VAL A 126 7.85 -19.07 5.82
C VAL A 126 7.67 -17.67 5.21
N VAL A 127 7.93 -16.59 5.96
CA VAL A 127 7.89 -15.23 5.42
C VAL A 127 8.90 -15.07 4.29
N LYS A 128 10.12 -15.61 4.46
CA LYS A 128 11.17 -15.58 3.44
C LYS A 128 10.73 -16.29 2.16
N ASP A 129 10.19 -17.51 2.27
CA ASP A 129 9.72 -18.30 1.13
C ASP A 129 8.63 -17.58 0.33
N GLU A 130 7.63 -17.01 1.03
CA GLU A 130 6.58 -16.21 0.39
C GLU A 130 7.14 -14.92 -0.26
N LEU A 131 8.14 -14.29 0.36
CA LEU A 131 8.81 -13.12 -0.19
C LEU A 131 9.58 -13.47 -1.48
N GLU A 132 10.36 -14.56 -1.46
CA GLU A 132 11.09 -15.04 -2.63
C GLU A 132 10.14 -15.37 -3.79
N THR A 133 9.03 -16.07 -3.49
CA THR A 133 7.99 -16.38 -4.47
C THR A 133 7.39 -15.10 -5.07
N MET A 134 7.08 -14.10 -4.25
CA MET A 134 6.55 -12.81 -4.70
C MET A 134 7.55 -12.06 -5.57
N LEU A 135 8.82 -12.01 -5.18
CA LEU A 135 9.88 -11.30 -5.92
C LEU A 135 10.19 -11.96 -7.27
N ALA A 136 10.01 -13.28 -7.37
CA ALA A 136 10.19 -14.04 -8.61
C ALA A 136 9.04 -13.86 -9.61
N ASP A 137 7.88 -13.32 -9.18
CA ASP A 137 6.77 -13.07 -10.09
C ASP A 137 7.14 -11.99 -11.13
N PRO A 138 6.99 -12.25 -12.44
CA PRO A 138 7.39 -11.30 -13.49
C PRO A 138 6.74 -9.92 -13.34
N ARG A 139 5.49 -9.86 -12.87
CA ARG A 139 4.74 -8.61 -12.66
C ARG A 139 5.35 -7.72 -11.57
N ILE A 140 6.07 -8.32 -10.61
CA ILE A 140 6.81 -7.63 -9.54
C ILE A 140 8.26 -7.39 -9.97
N ALA A 141 8.92 -8.42 -10.54
CA ALA A 141 10.33 -8.38 -10.92
C ALA A 141 10.60 -7.25 -11.94
N GLU A 142 9.75 -7.10 -12.95
CA GLU A 142 9.93 -6.11 -14.01
C GLU A 142 9.70 -4.66 -13.55
N LYS A 143 8.77 -4.43 -12.61
CA LYS A 143 8.38 -3.08 -12.18
C LYS A 143 9.35 -2.43 -11.20
N LYS A 144 10.12 -3.21 -10.46
CA LYS A 144 11.07 -2.74 -9.42
C LYS A 144 10.46 -1.75 -8.42
N ILE A 145 9.20 -1.97 -8.07
CA ILE A 145 8.44 -1.11 -7.15
C ILE A 145 9.00 -1.18 -5.72
N PRO A 146 8.86 -0.09 -4.93
CA PRO A 146 9.37 -0.04 -3.57
C PRO A 146 8.68 -1.05 -2.64
N ILE A 147 9.44 -1.62 -1.71
CA ILE A 147 8.95 -2.55 -0.70
C ILE A 147 9.21 -1.98 0.70
N LEU A 148 8.14 -1.78 1.44
CA LEU A 148 8.17 -1.41 2.84
C LEU A 148 8.02 -2.66 3.71
N PHE A 149 9.00 -2.96 4.54
CA PHE A 149 8.93 -4.00 5.55
C PHE A 149 8.56 -3.39 6.91
N LEU A 150 7.50 -3.88 7.53
CA LEU A 150 7.08 -3.48 8.87
C LEU A 150 7.37 -4.61 9.85
N ASN A 151 8.42 -4.44 10.66
CA ASN A 151 8.75 -5.30 11.78
C ASN A 151 7.81 -4.93 12.93
N ASN A 152 6.63 -5.58 12.97
CA ASN A 152 5.50 -5.21 13.83
C ASN A 152 5.53 -5.93 15.17
N LYS A 153 4.76 -5.41 16.13
CA LYS A 153 4.63 -5.90 17.53
C LYS A 153 5.92 -5.73 18.35
N ILE A 154 6.66 -4.66 18.08
CA ILE A 154 7.91 -4.37 18.80
C ILE A 154 7.71 -4.05 20.28
N ASP A 155 6.48 -3.80 20.71
CA ASP A 155 6.07 -3.63 22.10
C ASP A 155 6.17 -4.93 22.93
N GLN A 156 6.23 -6.08 22.25
CA GLN A 156 6.27 -7.39 22.87
C GLN A 156 7.71 -7.75 23.27
N PRO A 157 7.93 -8.31 24.49
CA PRO A 157 9.29 -8.68 24.94
C PRO A 157 9.99 -9.72 24.07
N ALA A 158 9.24 -10.55 23.34
CA ALA A 158 9.76 -11.58 22.44
C ALA A 158 10.10 -11.05 21.05
N ALA A 159 9.88 -9.77 20.77
CA ALA A 159 10.09 -9.20 19.43
C ALA A 159 11.56 -9.20 19.06
N SER A 160 11.85 -9.70 17.85
CA SER A 160 13.17 -9.60 17.22
C SER A 160 13.46 -8.15 16.85
N PRO A 161 14.70 -7.68 17.11
CA PRO A 161 15.13 -6.39 16.58
C PRO A 161 15.16 -6.42 15.03
N PRO A 162 15.02 -5.26 14.36
CA PRO A 162 14.96 -5.19 12.90
C PRO A 162 16.13 -5.86 12.20
N MET A 163 17.33 -5.75 12.75
CA MET A 163 18.54 -6.35 12.18
C MET A 163 18.45 -7.88 12.12
N GLU A 164 17.93 -8.50 13.18
CA GLU A 164 17.72 -9.97 13.21
C GLU A 164 16.69 -10.40 12.18
N THR A 165 15.59 -9.65 12.07
CA THR A 165 14.57 -9.91 11.04
C THR A 165 15.13 -9.77 9.62
N MET A 166 15.91 -8.70 9.36
CA MET A 166 16.56 -8.49 8.06
C MET A 166 17.47 -9.65 7.68
N GLN A 167 18.30 -10.12 8.63
CA GLN A 167 19.20 -11.26 8.41
C GLN A 167 18.43 -12.55 8.18
N ALA A 168 17.41 -12.82 8.97
CA ALA A 168 16.60 -14.04 8.84
C ALA A 168 15.87 -14.12 7.50
N LEU A 169 15.44 -12.99 6.96
CA LEU A 169 14.76 -12.88 5.67
C LEU A 169 15.72 -12.62 4.50
N GLU A 170 17.03 -12.48 4.77
CA GLU A 170 18.06 -12.20 3.75
C GLU A 170 17.73 -10.99 2.87
N LEU A 171 17.20 -9.91 3.47
CA LEU A 171 16.74 -8.74 2.72
C LEU A 171 17.86 -8.00 1.99
N ASP A 172 19.10 -8.15 2.41
CA ASP A 172 20.31 -7.64 1.76
C ASP A 172 20.52 -8.18 0.34
N LYS A 173 19.92 -9.31 0.00
CA LYS A 173 19.91 -9.85 -1.37
C LYS A 173 19.01 -9.08 -2.34
N ILE A 174 18.10 -8.25 -1.84
CA ILE A 174 17.25 -7.40 -2.68
C ILE A 174 18.04 -6.16 -3.08
N THR A 175 18.63 -6.16 -4.27
CA THR A 175 19.54 -5.09 -4.73
C THR A 175 18.96 -4.27 -5.90
N ASP A 176 17.83 -4.68 -6.45
CA ASP A 176 17.29 -4.16 -7.71
C ASP A 176 16.18 -3.09 -7.53
N ARG A 177 15.75 -2.85 -6.30
CA ARG A 177 14.65 -1.93 -5.97
C ARG A 177 14.82 -1.28 -4.60
N PRO A 178 14.19 -0.10 -4.35
CA PRO A 178 14.20 0.49 -3.03
C PRO A 178 13.41 -0.35 -2.03
N TRP A 179 13.99 -0.60 -0.86
CA TRP A 179 13.31 -1.20 0.27
C TRP A 179 13.80 -0.61 1.58
N GLN A 180 12.99 -0.70 2.62
CA GLN A 180 13.33 -0.26 3.96
C GLN A 180 12.57 -1.07 5.00
N VAL A 181 13.21 -1.33 6.14
CA VAL A 181 12.58 -1.93 7.32
C VAL A 181 12.30 -0.84 8.34
N PHE A 182 11.09 -0.81 8.86
CA PHE A 182 10.71 0.02 10.00
C PHE A 182 10.16 -0.86 11.11
N SER A 183 10.54 -0.53 12.34
CA SER A 183 9.91 -1.09 13.53
C SER A 183 8.58 -0.38 13.80
N CYS A 184 7.55 -1.13 14.16
CA CYS A 184 6.27 -0.52 14.50
C CYS A 184 5.50 -1.28 15.59
N ASP A 185 4.67 -0.52 16.32
CA ASP A 185 3.53 -1.02 17.09
C ASP A 185 2.25 -0.54 16.40
N ALA A 186 1.68 -1.40 15.58
CA ALA A 186 0.50 -1.04 14.79
C ALA A 186 -0.74 -0.76 15.65
N LEU A 187 -0.83 -1.30 16.88
CA LEU A 187 -1.94 -1.02 17.80
C LEU A 187 -1.91 0.41 18.30
N LYS A 188 -0.71 0.94 18.62
CA LYS A 188 -0.53 2.33 19.02
C LYS A 188 -0.35 3.27 17.85
N GLY A 189 0.06 2.74 16.67
CA GLY A 189 0.39 3.50 15.47
C GLY A 189 1.85 3.98 15.45
N ASP A 190 2.67 3.58 16.42
CA ASP A 190 4.07 3.97 16.51
C ASP A 190 4.87 3.40 15.33
N GLY A 191 5.67 4.25 14.68
CA GLY A 191 6.50 3.90 13.52
C GLY A 191 5.74 3.77 12.19
N VAL A 192 4.39 3.66 12.19
CA VAL A 192 3.58 3.46 10.97
C VAL A 192 3.55 4.70 10.09
N GLU A 193 3.48 5.88 10.69
CA GLU A 193 3.44 7.17 9.98
C GLU A 193 4.73 7.42 9.19
N GLU A 194 5.88 7.27 9.83
CA GLU A 194 7.20 7.46 9.21
C GLU A 194 7.44 6.46 8.09
N ALA A 195 7.13 5.19 8.34
CA ALA A 195 7.24 4.11 7.38
C ALA A 195 6.42 4.38 6.12
N THR A 196 5.15 4.82 6.29
CA THR A 196 4.27 5.12 5.16
C THR A 196 4.73 6.34 4.39
N LYS A 197 5.30 7.34 5.08
CA LYS A 197 5.90 8.49 4.41
C LYS A 197 7.06 8.06 3.51
N TRP A 198 7.95 7.20 4.00
CA TRP A 198 9.05 6.65 3.19
C TRP A 198 8.52 5.95 1.92
N LEU A 199 7.48 5.12 2.05
CA LEU A 199 6.88 4.45 0.90
C LEU A 199 6.32 5.45 -0.10
N ALA A 200 5.57 6.46 0.36
CA ALA A 200 5.01 7.52 -0.46
C ALA A 200 6.10 8.29 -1.25
N ASP A 201 7.19 8.65 -0.58
CA ASP A 201 8.32 9.38 -1.17
C ASP A 201 9.05 8.54 -2.26
N ASN A 202 9.02 7.21 -2.17
CA ASN A 202 9.65 6.30 -3.14
C ASN A 202 8.72 5.86 -4.29
N MET A 203 7.40 5.96 -4.13
CA MET A 203 6.43 5.77 -5.22
C MET A 203 6.25 7.02 -6.10
N ALA A 204 6.66 8.19 -5.63
CA ALA A 204 6.52 9.45 -6.35
C ALA A 204 7.65 9.71 -7.37
N LYS A 205 8.67 8.87 -7.39
CA LYS A 205 9.82 8.94 -8.30
C LYS A 205 9.53 8.17 -9.58
#